data_c74fcba4f785ead6859478a04bd8e543
#
_entry.id   c74fcba4f785ead6859478a04bd8e543
#
_cell.length_a   1.000
_cell.length_b   1.000
_cell.length_c   1.000
_cell.angle_alpha   90.00
_cell.angle_beta   90.00
_cell.angle_gamma   90.00
#
_symmetry.space_group_name_H-M   'P 1'
#
loop_
_entity.id
_entity.type
_entity.pdbx_description
1 polymer ?
#
loop_
_entity_poly.entity_id
_entity_poly.type
_entity_poly.pdbx_seq_one_letter_code
_entity_poly.pdbx_strand_id
1 'polypeptide(L)'
;MNTSEILIYQAADGKIKIDVRLEDETVWLTQDDMAKLFGKSRKTISEHIRNIFSEGELDEQVVVRKFRTTTRHGAMPDKTQSKDVQLYNLDVIISVGYRVKSHQGTQFRIWATQLQISGFGRFDLLEANVVDMI
;
A
#
# COMPACT_ATOMS: atom_id res chain seq x y z
N MET A 1 -14.54 15.34 -5.90
CA MET A 1 -13.13 15.62 -6.09
C MET A 1 -12.28 14.57 -5.40
N ASN A 2 -11.41 13.99 -6.14
CA ASN A 2 -10.54 12.98 -5.58
C ASN A 2 -9.44 13.60 -4.77
N THR A 3 -9.35 13.21 -3.53
CA THR A 3 -8.22 13.61 -2.71
C THR A 3 -7.40 12.38 -2.46
N SER A 4 -6.11 12.51 -2.72
CA SER A 4 -5.16 11.47 -2.46
C SER A 4 -4.42 11.82 -1.18
N GLU A 5 -4.40 10.91 -0.25
CA GLU A 5 -3.72 11.12 1.02
C GLU A 5 -2.65 10.06 1.21
N ILE A 6 -1.58 10.45 1.85
CA ILE A 6 -0.53 9.51 2.22
C ILE A 6 -0.56 9.35 3.73
N LEU A 7 -0.73 8.13 4.17
CA LEU A 7 -0.66 7.78 5.58
C LEU A 7 0.56 6.93 5.83
N ILE A 8 1.04 6.95 7.05
CA ILE A 8 2.16 6.09 7.42
C ILE A 8 1.61 4.94 8.24
N TYR A 9 1.81 3.73 7.75
CA TYR A 9 1.50 2.53 8.52
C TYR A 9 2.75 2.10 9.26
N GLN A 10 2.62 1.83 10.54
CA GLN A 10 3.73 1.35 11.35
C GLN A 10 3.29 0.08 12.04
N ALA A 11 4.10 -0.96 11.89
CA ALA A 11 3.81 -2.23 12.55
C ALA A 11 3.95 -2.09 14.05
N ALA A 12 3.30 -3.00 14.78
CA ALA A 12 3.26 -2.91 16.24
C ALA A 12 4.63 -2.91 16.90
N ASP A 13 5.61 -3.57 16.27
CA ASP A 13 6.96 -3.60 16.83
C ASP A 13 7.78 -2.36 16.46
N GLY A 14 7.22 -1.46 15.69
CA GLY A 14 7.87 -0.23 15.29
C GLY A 14 8.96 -0.38 14.25
N LYS A 15 9.22 -1.59 13.79
CA LYS A 15 10.32 -1.82 12.86
C LYS A 15 9.96 -1.55 11.41
N ILE A 16 8.68 -1.62 11.09
CA ILE A 16 8.21 -1.44 9.72
C ILE A 16 7.42 -0.14 9.66
N LYS A 17 7.84 0.73 8.76
CA LYS A 17 7.10 1.95 8.42
C LYS A 17 6.99 2.03 6.93
N ILE A 18 5.79 2.17 6.42
CA ILE A 18 5.59 2.30 4.98
C ILE A 18 4.59 3.41 4.70
N ASP A 19 4.74 4.02 3.54
CA ASP A 19 3.78 5.00 3.06
C ASP A 19 2.63 4.28 2.41
N VAL A 20 1.42 4.65 2.80
CA VAL A 20 0.21 4.06 2.25
C VAL A 20 -0.60 5.17 1.61
N ARG A 21 -0.93 5.01 0.34
CA ARG A 21 -1.74 5.99 -0.35
C ARG A 21 -3.21 5.63 -0.20
N LEU A 22 -4.02 6.60 0.16
CA LEU A 22 -5.48 6.46 0.17
C LEU A 22 -6.03 7.16 -1.05
N GLU A 23 -6.81 6.43 -1.84
CA GLU A 23 -7.48 7.01 -3.00
C GLU A 23 -8.61 6.08 -3.42
N ASP A 24 -9.73 6.65 -3.83
CA ASP A 24 -10.90 5.88 -4.28
C ASP A 24 -11.35 4.87 -3.24
N GLU A 25 -11.33 5.29 -1.98
CA GLU A 25 -11.83 4.52 -0.85
C GLU A 25 -11.09 3.20 -0.64
N THR A 26 -9.82 3.13 -1.05
CA THR A 26 -9.01 1.97 -0.76
C THR A 26 -7.57 2.40 -0.56
N VAL A 27 -6.73 1.45 -0.19
CA VAL A 27 -5.33 1.73 0.05
C VAL A 27 -4.50 1.15 -1.09
N TRP A 28 -3.37 1.79 -1.36
CA TRP A 28 -2.47 1.45 -2.46
C TRP A 28 -1.04 1.40 -1.98
N LEU A 29 -0.32 0.37 -2.37
CA LEU A 29 1.11 0.21 -2.04
C LEU A 29 1.91 -0.07 -3.30
N THR A 30 3.20 0.32 -3.24
CA THR A 30 4.17 -0.09 -4.25
C THR A 30 4.64 -1.51 -3.94
N GLN A 31 5.34 -2.12 -4.92
CA GLN A 31 5.96 -3.41 -4.68
C GLN A 31 7.04 -3.32 -3.60
N ASP A 32 7.78 -2.23 -3.58
CA ASP A 32 8.81 -2.04 -2.56
C ASP A 32 8.20 -1.99 -1.16
N ASP A 33 7.06 -1.32 -1.02
CA ASP A 33 6.39 -1.25 0.27
C ASP A 33 5.84 -2.61 0.67
N MET A 34 5.33 -3.38 -0.29
CA MET A 34 4.89 -4.74 0.02
C MET A 34 6.06 -5.62 0.44
N ALA A 35 7.22 -5.44 -0.18
CA ALA A 35 8.40 -6.18 0.22
C ALA A 35 8.77 -5.89 1.67
N LYS A 36 8.72 -4.63 2.06
CA LYS A 36 8.98 -4.24 3.45
C LYS A 36 7.93 -4.81 4.39
N LEU A 37 6.67 -4.70 3.99
CA LEU A 37 5.56 -5.14 4.83
C LEU A 37 5.63 -6.64 5.11
N PHE A 38 5.90 -7.43 4.09
CA PHE A 38 5.87 -8.87 4.21
C PHE A 38 7.23 -9.49 4.53
N GLY A 39 8.29 -8.68 4.59
CA GLY A 39 9.62 -9.19 4.86
C GLY A 39 10.15 -10.09 3.76
N LYS A 40 9.84 -9.75 2.51
CA LYS A 40 10.26 -10.53 1.34
C LYS A 40 11.00 -9.63 0.38
N SER A 41 11.73 -10.25 -0.56
CA SER A 41 12.40 -9.48 -1.59
C SER A 41 11.39 -8.93 -2.59
N ARG A 42 11.77 -7.86 -3.25
CA ARG A 42 10.91 -7.31 -4.30
C ARG A 42 10.68 -8.33 -5.41
N LYS A 43 11.68 -9.14 -5.71
CA LYS A 43 11.55 -10.18 -6.73
C LYS A 43 10.46 -11.17 -6.36
N THR A 44 10.43 -11.60 -5.11
CA THR A 44 9.40 -12.52 -4.64
C THR A 44 8.01 -11.89 -4.76
N ILE A 45 7.88 -10.64 -4.33
CA ILE A 45 6.61 -9.93 -4.45
C ILE A 45 6.18 -9.85 -5.91
N SER A 46 7.10 -9.49 -6.79
CA SER A 46 6.79 -9.36 -8.21
C SER A 46 6.32 -10.68 -8.81
N GLU A 47 6.93 -11.78 -8.41
CA GLU A 47 6.53 -13.09 -8.90
C GLU A 47 5.12 -13.45 -8.44
N HIS A 48 4.81 -13.18 -7.18
CA HIS A 48 3.45 -13.46 -6.68
C HIS A 48 2.41 -12.62 -7.40
N ILE A 49 2.70 -11.34 -7.64
CA ILE A 49 1.78 -10.47 -8.35
C ILE A 49 1.55 -10.97 -9.77
N ARG A 50 2.62 -11.36 -10.44
CA ARG A 50 2.50 -11.89 -11.80
C ARG A 50 1.62 -13.13 -11.82
N ASN A 51 1.80 -14.01 -10.84
CA ASN A 51 1.02 -15.23 -10.77
C ASN A 51 -0.46 -14.95 -10.46
N ILE A 52 -0.72 -13.97 -9.61
CA ILE A 52 -2.10 -13.58 -9.31
C ILE A 52 -2.82 -13.20 -10.61
N PHE A 53 -2.19 -12.41 -11.45
CA PHE A 53 -2.81 -11.97 -12.69
C PHE A 53 -2.87 -13.07 -13.73
N SER A 54 -1.82 -13.88 -13.85
CA SER A 54 -1.81 -14.94 -14.85
C SER A 54 -2.81 -16.04 -14.53
N GLU A 55 -3.09 -16.25 -13.26
CA GLU A 55 -4.09 -17.24 -12.84
C GLU A 55 -5.50 -16.69 -12.88
N GLY A 56 -5.66 -15.42 -13.21
CA GLY A 56 -6.98 -14.81 -13.28
C GLY A 56 -7.63 -14.53 -11.95
N GLU A 57 -6.85 -14.52 -10.88
CA GLU A 57 -7.40 -14.28 -9.56
C GLU A 57 -7.95 -12.87 -9.43
N LEU A 58 -7.25 -11.89 -9.99
CA LEU A 58 -7.67 -10.48 -9.97
C LEU A 58 -7.49 -9.88 -11.36
N ASP A 59 -8.27 -8.84 -11.64
CA ASP A 59 -8.19 -8.12 -12.91
C ASP A 59 -7.19 -6.98 -12.77
N GLU A 60 -6.09 -7.09 -13.48
CA GLU A 60 -5.02 -6.09 -13.40
C GLU A 60 -5.51 -4.68 -13.69
N GLN A 61 -6.46 -4.53 -14.62
CA GLN A 61 -6.95 -3.21 -14.99
C GLN A 61 -7.70 -2.53 -13.85
N VAL A 62 -8.23 -3.30 -12.93
CA VAL A 62 -9.00 -2.77 -11.81
C VAL A 62 -8.12 -2.48 -10.59
N VAL A 63 -7.14 -3.34 -10.34
CA VAL A 63 -6.42 -3.33 -9.06
C VAL A 63 -5.03 -2.72 -9.15
N VAL A 64 -4.60 -2.30 -10.32
CA VAL A 64 -3.29 -1.65 -10.51
C VAL A 64 -3.52 -0.27 -11.09
N ARG A 65 -2.77 0.70 -10.61
CA ARG A 65 -2.89 2.06 -11.10
C ARG A 65 -1.53 2.73 -11.09
N LYS A 66 -1.29 3.55 -12.10
CA LYS A 66 -0.08 4.34 -12.16
C LYS A 66 -0.34 5.71 -11.56
N PHE A 67 0.55 6.12 -10.68
CA PHE A 67 0.50 7.44 -10.08
C PHE A 67 1.75 8.20 -10.48
N ARG A 68 1.59 9.47 -10.81
CA ARG A 68 2.73 10.31 -11.13
C ARG A 68 3.27 10.92 -9.85
N THR A 69 4.55 10.71 -9.61
CA THR A 69 5.22 11.32 -8.47
C THR A 69 6.24 12.31 -8.99
N THR A 70 6.47 13.37 -8.22
CA THR A 70 7.44 14.39 -8.56
C THR A 70 8.44 14.47 -7.42
N THR A 71 9.72 14.32 -7.75
CA THR A 71 10.77 14.45 -6.76
C THR A 71 11.72 15.55 -7.20
N ARG A 72 12.22 16.30 -6.21
CA ARG A 72 13.19 17.32 -6.48
C ARG A 72 14.57 16.68 -6.59
N HIS A 73 15.31 17.07 -7.61
CA HIS A 73 16.65 16.55 -7.80
C HIS A 73 17.57 17.19 -6.77
N GLY A 74 18.25 16.40 -5.95
CA GLY A 74 18.99 16.92 -4.82
C GLY A 74 20.08 17.91 -5.18
N ALA A 75 20.85 17.65 -6.24
CA ALA A 75 21.96 18.51 -6.63
C ALA A 75 21.53 19.73 -7.42
N MET A 76 20.30 19.74 -7.88
CA MET A 76 19.76 20.82 -8.70
C MET A 76 18.38 21.19 -8.20
N PRO A 77 18.31 22.09 -7.23
CA PRO A 77 17.03 22.37 -6.56
C PRO A 77 15.95 22.92 -7.50
N ASP A 78 16.34 23.49 -8.61
CA ASP A 78 15.36 24.02 -9.56
C ASP A 78 14.79 22.96 -10.49
N LYS A 79 15.33 21.76 -10.45
CA LYS A 79 14.87 20.70 -11.32
C LYS A 79 14.07 19.69 -10.54
N THR A 80 12.97 19.26 -11.15
CA THR A 80 12.14 18.21 -10.60
C THR A 80 12.08 17.06 -11.58
N GLN A 81 11.91 15.87 -11.07
CA GLN A 81 11.81 14.68 -11.88
C GLN A 81 10.44 14.07 -11.66
N SER A 82 9.71 13.86 -12.73
CA SER A 82 8.42 13.19 -12.66
C SER A 82 8.59 11.74 -13.05
N LYS A 83 7.94 10.86 -12.32
CA LYS A 83 8.05 9.45 -12.54
C LYS A 83 6.71 8.80 -12.30
N ASP A 84 6.33 7.87 -13.17
CA ASP A 84 5.14 7.07 -12.97
C ASP A 84 5.48 5.89 -12.08
N VAL A 85 4.73 5.74 -11.01
CA VAL A 85 4.92 4.65 -10.06
C VAL A 85 3.68 3.79 -10.08
N GLN A 86 3.87 2.49 -10.18
CA GLN A 86 2.78 1.55 -10.21
C GLN A 86 2.41 1.14 -8.80
N LEU A 87 1.14 1.31 -8.45
CA LEU A 87 0.64 0.95 -7.14
C LEU A 87 -0.45 -0.10 -7.26
N TYR A 88 -0.61 -0.86 -6.20
CA TYR A 88 -1.49 -2.01 -6.15
C TYR A 88 -2.46 -1.82 -4.99
N ASN A 89 -3.73 -2.11 -5.22
CA ASN A 89 -4.73 -1.84 -4.21
C ASN A 89 -4.80 -2.95 -3.15
N LEU A 90 -5.71 -2.79 -2.21
CA LEU A 90 -5.83 -3.70 -1.07
C LEU A 90 -6.07 -5.15 -1.49
N ASP A 91 -6.81 -5.37 -2.57
CA ASP A 91 -7.08 -6.73 -3.02
C ASP A 91 -5.79 -7.46 -3.39
N VAL A 92 -4.88 -6.77 -4.08
CA VAL A 92 -3.58 -7.35 -4.43
C VAL A 92 -2.76 -7.58 -3.17
N ILE A 93 -2.77 -6.60 -2.26
CA ILE A 93 -1.99 -6.70 -1.03
C ILE A 93 -2.44 -7.92 -0.22
N ILE A 94 -3.74 -8.12 -0.12
CA ILE A 94 -4.29 -9.26 0.61
C ILE A 94 -3.89 -10.58 -0.07
N SER A 95 -4.00 -10.63 -1.40
CA SER A 95 -3.66 -11.86 -2.13
C SER A 95 -2.18 -12.20 -1.99
N VAL A 96 -1.31 -11.20 -2.05
CA VAL A 96 0.12 -11.43 -1.84
C VAL A 96 0.36 -11.92 -0.41
N GLY A 97 -0.30 -11.30 0.55
CA GLY A 97 -0.15 -11.70 1.94
C GLY A 97 -0.51 -13.16 2.19
N TYR A 98 -1.57 -13.63 1.55
CA TYR A 98 -1.94 -15.04 1.65
C TYR A 98 -0.86 -15.95 1.05
N ARG A 99 -0.30 -15.55 -0.09
CA ARG A 99 0.69 -16.37 -0.77
C ARG A 99 1.99 -16.47 0.01
N VAL A 100 2.38 -15.39 0.69
CA VAL A 100 3.61 -15.42 1.48
C VAL A 100 3.37 -15.86 2.92
N LYS A 101 2.10 -16.06 3.31
CA LYS A 101 1.72 -16.51 4.65
C LYS A 101 2.30 -15.61 5.73
N SER A 102 2.15 -14.30 5.52
CA SER A 102 2.76 -13.31 6.38
C SER A 102 1.81 -12.90 7.51
N HIS A 103 2.30 -12.97 8.74
CA HIS A 103 1.56 -12.48 9.89
C HIS A 103 1.40 -10.96 9.81
N GLN A 104 2.42 -10.28 9.32
CA GLN A 104 2.38 -8.82 9.16
C GLN A 104 1.29 -8.41 8.18
N GLY A 105 1.05 -9.23 7.17
CA GLY A 105 -0.01 -8.96 6.21
C GLY A 105 -1.38 -8.98 6.85
N THR A 106 -1.60 -9.88 7.79
CA THR A 106 -2.86 -9.94 8.49
C THR A 106 -3.11 -8.66 9.30
N GLN A 107 -2.09 -8.18 9.98
CA GLN A 107 -2.21 -6.96 10.75
C GLN A 107 -2.48 -5.75 9.85
N PHE A 108 -1.79 -5.68 8.73
CA PHE A 108 -2.02 -4.60 7.79
C PHE A 108 -3.44 -4.65 7.24
N ARG A 109 -3.93 -5.85 6.92
CA ARG A 109 -5.29 -5.99 6.39
C ARG A 109 -6.33 -5.49 7.39
N ILE A 110 -6.14 -5.82 8.65
CA ILE A 110 -7.08 -5.39 9.69
C ILE A 110 -7.09 -3.86 9.75
N TRP A 111 -5.92 -3.26 9.77
CA TRP A 111 -5.80 -1.81 9.82
C TRP A 111 -6.47 -1.15 8.61
N ALA A 112 -6.20 -1.66 7.41
CA ALA A 112 -6.75 -1.11 6.18
C ALA A 112 -8.26 -1.27 6.12
N THR A 113 -8.77 -2.41 6.59
CA THR A 113 -10.21 -2.66 6.61
C THR A 113 -10.91 -1.68 7.53
N GLN A 114 -10.31 -1.37 8.65
CA GLN A 114 -10.92 -0.40 9.57
C GLN A 114 -10.95 0.99 8.99
N LEU A 115 -9.95 1.36 8.21
CA LEU A 115 -9.99 2.63 7.51
C LEU A 115 -11.17 2.70 6.56
N GLN A 116 -11.45 1.62 5.84
CA GLN A 116 -12.56 1.59 4.90
C GLN A 116 -13.90 1.65 5.62
N ILE A 117 -14.01 0.97 6.75
CA ILE A 117 -15.23 1.01 7.55
C ILE A 117 -15.49 2.41 8.07
N SER A 118 -14.43 3.13 8.41
CA SER A 118 -14.55 4.50 8.90
C SER A 118 -14.93 5.49 7.82
N GLY A 119 -14.99 5.05 6.56
CA GLY A 119 -15.35 5.93 5.45
C GLY A 119 -14.29 6.93 5.10
N PHE A 120 -13.07 6.71 5.55
CA PHE A 120 -11.95 7.59 5.29
C PHE A 120 -12.14 9.01 5.82
N GLY A 121 -13.02 9.19 6.81
CA GLY A 121 -13.07 10.44 7.52
C GLY A 121 -11.73 10.63 8.22
N ARG A 122 -11.10 11.77 7.97
CA ARG A 122 -9.74 11.98 8.46
C ARG A 122 -9.62 11.79 9.97
N PHE A 123 -10.61 12.28 10.66
CA PHE A 123 -10.64 12.18 12.11
C PHE A 123 -10.79 10.71 12.54
N ASP A 124 -11.66 10.00 11.85
CA ASP A 124 -11.92 8.61 12.15
C ASP A 124 -10.70 7.73 11.88
N LEU A 125 -9.92 8.09 10.87
CA LEU A 125 -8.72 7.33 10.55
C LEU A 125 -7.73 7.35 11.71
N LEU A 126 -7.57 8.49 12.34
CA LEU A 126 -6.67 8.61 13.47
C LEU A 126 -7.14 7.77 14.65
N GLU A 127 -8.43 7.79 14.90
CA GLU A 127 -8.98 7.01 15.99
C GLU A 127 -8.87 5.51 15.73
N ALA A 128 -9.18 5.10 14.50
CA ALA A 128 -9.09 3.69 14.15
C ALA A 128 -7.67 3.19 14.31
N ASN A 129 -6.69 4.01 13.91
CA ASN A 129 -5.30 3.62 14.03
C ASN A 129 -4.88 3.47 15.49
N VAL A 130 -5.36 4.37 16.35
CA VAL A 130 -5.07 4.29 17.77
C VAL A 130 -5.72 3.06 18.40
N VAL A 131 -6.97 2.81 18.03
CA VAL A 131 -7.70 1.66 18.57
C VAL A 131 -7.02 0.35 18.20
N ASP A 132 -6.51 0.26 16.99
CA ASP A 132 -5.83 -0.94 16.54
C ASP A 132 -4.58 -1.25 17.33
N MET A 133 -4.03 -0.26 17.94
CA MET A 133 -2.80 -0.44 18.73
C MET A 133 -3.07 -0.94 20.14
N ILE A 134 -4.32 -0.93 20.52
CA ILE A 134 -4.73 -1.43 21.83
C ILE A 134 -5.09 -2.91 21.70
#